data_88cbdfafd5a7b357e54ed740ce0efe77
#
_entry.id   88cbdfafd5a7b357e54ed740ce0efe77
#
_cell.length_a   1.000
_cell.length_b   1.000
_cell.length_c   1.000
_cell.angle_alpha   90.00
_cell.angle_beta   90.00
_cell.angle_gamma   90.00
#
_symmetry.space_group_name_H-M   'P 1'
#
loop_
_entity.id
_entity.type
_entity.pdbx_description
1 polymer ?
#
loop_
_entity_poly.entity_id
_entity_poly.type
_entity_poly.pdbx_seq_one_letter_code
_entity_poly.pdbx_strand_id
1 'polypeptide(L)'
;KAMQDEGVTETFLVPTMIKRLIEHPRFKDFSFPKLATMMYGAAPIDATLLAQSMTAFPGTQFGQAYGMTELAPTVCILAAADHLPGPHQAQRLRSAGRSVSIAEVAIQDSDGNELPTGQVGEIVARGPMVMRGYWNKPAETAQALRNGWMHTGDGGYMDADGYVYVVDRIKDMIVSGGENVYSCEVENAIALHPDVSLSAVIGVPDERWGERVHAVVMLRPDATLDEATLIEHCRIHIAGYKIPRSVEFRAELPLSPAGKLQKFVLREPFWAHMERRVN
;
A
#
# COMPACT_ATOMS: atom_id res chain seq x y z
N LYS A 1 -6.65 -7.09 -25.25
CA LYS A 1 -7.24 -7.94 -26.30
C LYS A 1 -7.99 -9.13 -25.67
N ALA A 2 -7.35 -10.03 -24.91
CA ALA A 2 -8.03 -11.21 -24.32
C ALA A 2 -9.32 -10.84 -23.57
N MET A 3 -9.32 -9.81 -22.74
CA MET A 3 -10.52 -9.36 -22.01
C MET A 3 -11.70 -9.03 -22.93
N GLN A 4 -11.43 -8.41 -24.08
CA GLN A 4 -12.46 -8.09 -25.09
C GLN A 4 -12.92 -9.34 -25.85
N ASP A 5 -11.96 -10.12 -26.37
CA ASP A 5 -12.22 -11.27 -27.24
C ASP A 5 -13.00 -12.37 -26.49
N GLU A 6 -12.64 -12.61 -25.23
CA GLU A 6 -13.28 -13.64 -24.38
C GLU A 6 -14.51 -13.07 -23.62
N GLY A 7 -14.75 -11.77 -23.72
CA GLY A 7 -15.88 -11.12 -23.06
C GLY A 7 -15.85 -11.25 -21.53
N VAL A 8 -14.70 -10.95 -20.94
CA VAL A 8 -14.47 -11.03 -19.49
C VAL A 8 -15.46 -10.14 -18.75
N THR A 9 -16.11 -10.70 -17.74
CA THR A 9 -17.10 -10.00 -16.90
C THR A 9 -16.53 -9.53 -15.58
N GLU A 10 -15.51 -10.23 -15.06
CA GLU A 10 -14.89 -9.92 -13.77
C GLU A 10 -13.38 -10.07 -13.88
N THR A 11 -12.64 -9.23 -13.16
CA THR A 11 -11.18 -9.33 -13.10
C THR A 11 -10.65 -8.87 -11.75
N PHE A 12 -9.49 -9.41 -11.35
CA PHE A 12 -8.69 -8.93 -10.23
C PHE A 12 -7.32 -8.49 -10.74
N LEU A 13 -6.98 -7.21 -10.54
CA LEU A 13 -5.72 -6.64 -11.00
C LEU A 13 -5.01 -5.91 -9.86
N VAL A 14 -3.68 -6.01 -9.80
CA VAL A 14 -2.91 -5.14 -8.92
C VAL A 14 -2.79 -3.73 -9.53
N PRO A 15 -2.63 -2.67 -8.72
CA PRO A 15 -2.59 -1.29 -9.21
C PRO A 15 -1.60 -1.04 -10.35
N THR A 16 -0.41 -1.65 -10.28
CA THR A 16 0.60 -1.53 -11.34
C THR A 16 0.17 -2.15 -12.67
N MET A 17 -0.64 -3.22 -12.64
CA MET A 17 -1.20 -3.81 -13.86
C MET A 17 -2.30 -2.91 -14.44
N ILE A 18 -3.15 -2.32 -13.61
CA ILE A 18 -4.17 -1.36 -14.03
C ILE A 18 -3.48 -0.16 -14.70
N LYS A 19 -2.46 0.41 -14.06
CA LYS A 19 -1.68 1.52 -14.60
C LYS A 19 -1.12 1.21 -15.98
N ARG A 20 -0.39 0.08 -16.11
CA ARG A 20 0.17 -0.36 -17.40
C ARG A 20 -0.89 -0.58 -18.48
N LEU A 21 -2.08 -1.03 -18.07
CA LEU A 21 -3.18 -1.27 -19.00
C LEU A 21 -3.74 0.05 -19.55
N ILE A 22 -4.06 1.02 -18.67
CA ILE A 22 -4.65 2.31 -19.08
C ILE A 22 -3.64 3.24 -19.77
N GLU A 23 -2.35 3.14 -19.43
CA GLU A 23 -1.27 3.91 -20.07
C GLU A 23 -0.77 3.28 -21.39
N HIS A 24 -1.24 2.08 -21.73
CA HIS A 24 -0.79 1.43 -22.96
C HIS A 24 -1.26 2.20 -24.20
N PRO A 25 -0.37 2.52 -25.17
CA PRO A 25 -0.71 3.34 -26.35
C PRO A 25 -1.95 2.84 -27.13
N ARG A 26 -2.15 1.54 -27.16
CA ARG A 26 -3.27 0.90 -27.83
C ARG A 26 -4.47 0.66 -26.92
N PHE A 27 -4.54 1.20 -25.72
CA PHE A 27 -5.67 0.98 -24.81
C PHE A 27 -6.99 1.38 -25.44
N LYS A 28 -6.99 2.52 -26.16
CA LYS A 28 -8.17 3.07 -26.83
C LYS A 28 -8.69 2.25 -28.01
N ASP A 29 -7.89 1.27 -28.50
CA ASP A 29 -8.29 0.34 -29.57
C ASP A 29 -9.28 -0.73 -29.05
N PHE A 30 -9.46 -0.84 -27.75
CA PHE A 30 -10.24 -1.89 -27.10
C PHE A 30 -11.41 -1.31 -26.30
N SER A 31 -12.47 -2.12 -26.20
CA SER A 31 -13.62 -1.81 -25.36
C SER A 31 -13.98 -3.02 -24.49
N PHE A 32 -14.57 -2.77 -23.33
CA PHE A 32 -14.84 -3.81 -22.33
C PHE A 32 -16.31 -3.77 -21.88
N PRO A 33 -17.28 -3.88 -22.82
CA PRO A 33 -18.70 -3.66 -22.51
C PRO A 33 -19.30 -4.73 -21.59
N LYS A 34 -18.63 -5.89 -21.44
CA LYS A 34 -19.06 -6.97 -20.56
C LYS A 34 -18.39 -6.95 -19.18
N LEU A 35 -17.38 -6.09 -18.98
CA LEU A 35 -16.67 -6.01 -17.71
C LEU A 35 -17.56 -5.35 -16.66
N ALA A 36 -18.19 -6.18 -15.84
CA ALA A 36 -19.08 -5.75 -14.77
C ALA A 36 -18.33 -5.36 -13.50
N THR A 37 -17.29 -6.11 -13.15
CA THR A 37 -16.55 -5.90 -11.89
C THR A 37 -15.05 -5.91 -12.11
N MET A 38 -14.37 -4.93 -11.53
CA MET A 38 -12.91 -4.91 -11.38
C MET A 38 -12.55 -4.83 -9.91
N MET A 39 -12.06 -5.95 -9.37
CA MET A 39 -11.43 -5.95 -8.05
C MET A 39 -9.96 -5.55 -8.19
N TYR A 40 -9.49 -4.75 -7.24
CA TYR A 40 -8.07 -4.41 -7.13
C TYR A 40 -7.56 -4.64 -5.71
N GLY A 41 -6.25 -4.77 -5.55
CA GLY A 41 -5.68 -5.00 -4.22
C GLY A 41 -4.27 -5.53 -4.27
N ALA A 42 -3.85 -6.18 -3.19
CA ALA A 42 -2.51 -6.71 -2.97
C ALA A 42 -1.38 -5.65 -2.90
N ALA A 43 -1.68 -4.38 -3.18
CA ALA A 43 -0.82 -3.21 -2.99
C ALA A 43 -1.70 -1.96 -2.84
N PRO A 44 -1.20 -0.89 -2.20
CA PRO A 44 -1.89 0.40 -2.18
C PRO A 44 -2.11 0.95 -3.59
N ILE A 45 -3.23 1.62 -3.80
CA ILE A 45 -3.52 2.39 -5.01
C ILE A 45 -3.59 3.87 -4.64
N ASP A 46 -2.95 4.72 -5.42
CA ASP A 46 -3.11 6.16 -5.25
C ASP A 46 -4.46 6.66 -5.80
N ALA A 47 -4.95 7.76 -5.23
CA ALA A 47 -6.26 8.30 -5.57
C ALA A 47 -6.36 8.73 -7.04
N THR A 48 -5.26 9.20 -7.62
CA THR A 48 -5.20 9.65 -9.01
C THR A 48 -5.36 8.46 -9.96
N LEU A 49 -4.61 7.38 -9.72
CA LEU A 49 -4.70 6.16 -10.51
C LEU A 49 -6.10 5.54 -10.41
N LEU A 50 -6.69 5.52 -9.20
CA LEU A 50 -8.04 5.00 -9.01
C LEU A 50 -9.08 5.81 -9.81
N ALA A 51 -9.03 7.15 -9.74
CA ALA A 51 -9.92 8.02 -10.50
C ALA A 51 -9.76 7.84 -12.02
N GLN A 52 -8.50 7.75 -12.51
CA GLN A 52 -8.21 7.46 -13.90
C GLN A 52 -8.77 6.10 -14.34
N SER A 53 -8.64 5.09 -13.46
CA SER A 53 -9.13 3.73 -13.72
C SER A 53 -10.66 3.71 -13.84
N MET A 54 -11.36 4.35 -12.92
CA MET A 54 -12.82 4.47 -12.97
C MET A 54 -13.30 5.20 -14.23
N THR A 55 -12.56 6.19 -14.69
CA THR A 55 -12.83 6.90 -15.94
C THR A 55 -12.57 6.04 -17.18
N ALA A 56 -11.48 5.24 -17.14
CA ALA A 56 -11.07 4.38 -18.26
C ALA A 56 -11.99 3.17 -18.48
N PHE A 57 -12.71 2.72 -17.44
CA PHE A 57 -13.63 1.59 -17.49
C PHE A 57 -15.06 2.02 -17.09
N PRO A 58 -15.76 2.82 -17.93
CA PRO A 58 -17.08 3.32 -17.61
C PRO A 58 -18.09 2.18 -17.46
N GLY A 59 -18.92 2.25 -16.43
CA GLY A 59 -19.92 1.24 -16.11
C GLY A 59 -19.41 0.01 -15.34
N THR A 60 -18.10 -0.11 -15.15
CA THR A 60 -17.49 -1.18 -14.33
C THR A 60 -17.58 -0.81 -12.85
N GLN A 61 -18.03 -1.74 -12.03
CA GLN A 61 -18.00 -1.60 -10.58
C GLN A 61 -16.59 -1.90 -10.06
N PHE A 62 -16.05 -1.02 -9.22
CA PHE A 62 -14.75 -1.21 -8.58
C PHE A 62 -14.92 -1.70 -7.16
N GLY A 63 -14.03 -2.59 -6.72
CA GLY A 63 -13.93 -3.03 -5.34
C GLY A 63 -12.48 -3.28 -4.97
N GLN A 64 -12.12 -3.03 -3.71
CA GLN A 64 -10.77 -3.31 -3.21
C GLN A 64 -10.81 -4.53 -2.29
N ALA A 65 -9.77 -5.38 -2.39
CA ALA A 65 -9.54 -6.48 -1.47
C ALA A 65 -8.21 -6.27 -0.73
N TYR A 66 -8.27 -6.35 0.60
CA TYR A 66 -7.11 -6.33 1.47
C TYR A 66 -6.96 -7.67 2.17
N GLY A 67 -5.73 -8.14 2.25
CA GLY A 67 -5.32 -9.34 2.94
C GLY A 67 -3.99 -9.87 2.45
N MET A 68 -3.71 -11.13 2.73
CA MET A 68 -2.45 -11.79 2.42
C MET A 68 -2.66 -13.28 2.21
N THR A 69 -1.67 -13.97 1.63
CA THR A 69 -1.76 -15.41 1.35
C THR A 69 -2.12 -16.23 2.58
N GLU A 70 -1.60 -15.83 3.73
CA GLU A 70 -1.84 -16.45 5.04
C GLU A 70 -3.30 -16.32 5.52
N LEU A 71 -4.11 -15.51 4.84
CA LEU A 71 -5.52 -15.22 5.16
C LEU A 71 -6.48 -15.62 4.02
N ALA A 72 -6.04 -16.42 3.07
CA ALA A 72 -6.74 -17.13 1.97
C ALA A 72 -7.72 -16.31 1.09
N PRO A 73 -7.35 -15.23 0.44
CA PRO A 73 -6.32 -14.22 0.70
C PRO A 73 -6.90 -12.92 1.26
N THR A 74 -8.23 -12.81 1.52
CA THR A 74 -8.92 -11.53 1.76
C THR A 74 -9.57 -11.50 3.14
N VAL A 75 -9.32 -10.42 3.89
CA VAL A 75 -9.95 -10.17 5.19
C VAL A 75 -10.79 -8.90 5.22
N CYS A 76 -10.49 -7.90 4.37
CA CYS A 76 -11.33 -6.72 4.21
C CYS A 76 -11.69 -6.49 2.75
N ILE A 77 -12.88 -5.95 2.53
CA ILE A 77 -13.35 -5.51 1.22
C ILE A 77 -13.90 -4.09 1.34
N LEU A 78 -13.39 -3.20 0.48
CA LEU A 78 -14.04 -1.95 0.15
C LEU A 78 -15.02 -2.22 -0.98
N ALA A 79 -16.29 -2.14 -0.67
CA ALA A 79 -17.36 -2.54 -1.58
C ALA A 79 -17.53 -1.57 -2.76
N ALA A 80 -18.14 -2.02 -3.83
CA ALA A 80 -18.43 -1.17 -4.99
C ALA A 80 -19.25 0.08 -4.63
N ALA A 81 -20.17 -0.04 -3.67
CA ALA A 81 -20.96 1.09 -3.19
C ALA A 81 -20.11 2.22 -2.58
N ASP A 82 -18.97 1.88 -1.99
CA ASP A 82 -18.06 2.87 -1.38
C ASP A 82 -17.23 3.65 -2.42
N HIS A 83 -17.22 3.18 -3.66
CA HIS A 83 -16.59 3.87 -4.80
C HIS A 83 -17.54 4.86 -5.48
N LEU A 84 -18.83 4.81 -5.17
CA LEU A 84 -19.82 5.74 -5.74
C LEU A 84 -19.73 7.13 -5.11
N PRO A 85 -20.07 8.21 -5.84
CA PRO A 85 -20.11 9.56 -5.30
C PRO A 85 -20.99 9.63 -4.04
N GLY A 86 -20.47 10.27 -2.99
CA GLY A 86 -21.17 10.44 -1.73
C GLY A 86 -20.33 11.20 -0.69
N PRO A 87 -20.96 11.60 0.45
CA PRO A 87 -20.32 12.48 1.44
C PRO A 87 -19.06 11.89 2.09
N HIS A 88 -18.93 10.57 2.12
CA HIS A 88 -17.80 9.86 2.73
C HIS A 88 -16.88 9.17 1.72
N GLN A 89 -17.13 9.32 0.41
CA GLN A 89 -16.37 8.61 -0.64
C GLN A 89 -14.87 8.85 -0.51
N ALA A 90 -14.43 10.10 -0.44
CA ALA A 90 -13.00 10.42 -0.41
C ALA A 90 -12.28 9.81 0.80
N GLN A 91 -12.94 9.71 1.95
CA GLN A 91 -12.41 9.03 3.13
C GLN A 91 -12.38 7.52 2.92
N ARG A 92 -13.48 6.91 2.49
CA ARG A 92 -13.61 5.45 2.30
C ARG A 92 -12.66 4.90 1.26
N LEU A 93 -12.43 5.63 0.17
CA LEU A 93 -11.47 5.24 -0.88
C LEU A 93 -10.01 5.14 -0.37
N ARG A 94 -9.71 5.70 0.80
CA ARG A 94 -8.41 5.57 1.47
C ARG A 94 -8.33 4.36 2.40
N SER A 95 -9.46 3.67 2.65
CA SER A 95 -9.53 2.50 3.51
C SER A 95 -9.34 1.21 2.73
N ALA A 96 -9.02 0.13 3.43
CA ALA A 96 -9.08 -1.23 2.92
C ALA A 96 -10.51 -1.82 2.97
N GLY A 97 -11.50 -1.02 3.35
CA GLY A 97 -12.87 -1.47 3.55
C GLY A 97 -13.12 -2.07 4.92
N ARG A 98 -14.16 -2.90 5.02
CA ARG A 98 -14.58 -3.58 6.25
C ARG A 98 -14.27 -5.07 6.19
N SER A 99 -14.18 -5.71 7.37
CA SER A 99 -13.97 -7.15 7.47
C SER A 99 -15.04 -7.93 6.72
N VAL A 100 -14.62 -9.01 6.05
CA VAL A 100 -15.56 -9.97 5.45
C VAL A 100 -16.27 -10.78 6.54
N SER A 101 -17.45 -11.33 6.24
CA SER A 101 -18.32 -11.99 7.23
C SER A 101 -17.69 -13.17 7.98
N ILE A 102 -16.65 -13.79 7.42
CA ILE A 102 -15.94 -14.93 8.02
C ILE A 102 -14.68 -14.51 8.79
N ALA A 103 -14.30 -13.23 8.73
CA ALA A 103 -13.11 -12.68 9.38
C ALA A 103 -13.48 -11.75 10.52
N GLU A 104 -12.75 -11.85 11.60
CA GLU A 104 -12.69 -10.84 12.64
C GLU A 104 -11.35 -10.10 12.48
N VAL A 105 -11.40 -8.78 12.47
CA VAL A 105 -10.24 -7.90 12.34
C VAL A 105 -10.19 -6.96 13.53
N ALA A 106 -9.04 -6.83 14.15
CA ALA A 106 -8.79 -5.91 15.25
C ALA A 106 -7.48 -5.14 15.03
N ILE A 107 -7.32 -4.08 15.80
CA ILE A 107 -6.07 -3.31 15.86
C ILE A 107 -5.47 -3.52 17.23
N GLN A 108 -4.24 -4.00 17.32
CA GLN A 108 -3.58 -4.34 18.58
C GLN A 108 -2.27 -3.57 18.78
N ASP A 109 -1.93 -3.32 20.04
CA ASP A 109 -0.61 -2.84 20.45
C ASP A 109 0.43 -3.98 20.46
N SER A 110 1.67 -3.66 20.84
CA SER A 110 2.77 -4.64 20.96
C SER A 110 2.53 -5.71 22.00
N ASP A 111 1.67 -5.43 23.01
CA ASP A 111 1.36 -6.33 24.10
C ASP A 111 0.15 -7.24 23.78
N GLY A 112 -0.48 -7.03 22.63
CA GLY A 112 -1.64 -7.77 22.13
C GLY A 112 -2.98 -7.28 22.67
N ASN A 113 -3.02 -6.07 23.25
CA ASN A 113 -4.27 -5.45 23.67
C ASN A 113 -4.94 -4.76 22.48
N GLU A 114 -6.25 -4.91 22.37
CA GLU A 114 -7.04 -4.22 21.35
C GLU A 114 -7.06 -2.72 21.63
N LEU A 115 -6.76 -1.93 20.58
CA LEU A 115 -6.71 -0.49 20.66
C LEU A 115 -8.07 0.15 20.36
N PRO A 116 -8.39 1.28 21.00
CA PRO A 116 -9.58 2.07 20.68
C PRO A 116 -9.62 2.52 19.23
N THR A 117 -10.83 2.76 18.74
CA THR A 117 -11.10 3.34 17.42
C THR A 117 -10.22 4.58 17.13
N GLY A 118 -9.62 4.61 15.95
CA GLY A 118 -8.76 5.68 15.46
C GLY A 118 -7.30 5.63 15.94
N GLN A 119 -6.96 4.73 16.87
CA GLN A 119 -5.56 4.54 17.27
C GLN A 119 -4.85 3.58 16.32
N VAL A 120 -3.60 3.90 16.01
CA VAL A 120 -2.76 3.09 15.13
C VAL A 120 -2.07 1.98 15.91
N GLY A 121 -2.18 0.75 15.40
CA GLY A 121 -1.50 -0.44 15.91
C GLY A 121 -1.32 -1.47 14.80
N GLU A 122 -1.02 -2.71 15.15
CA GLU A 122 -0.95 -3.81 14.20
C GLU A 122 -2.36 -4.28 13.81
N ILE A 123 -2.60 -4.43 12.51
CA ILE A 123 -3.80 -5.07 12.01
C ILE A 123 -3.65 -6.58 12.25
N VAL A 124 -4.56 -7.16 13.01
CA VAL A 124 -4.60 -8.59 13.27
C VAL A 124 -5.93 -9.19 12.81
N ALA A 125 -5.90 -10.45 12.42
CA ALA A 125 -7.10 -11.12 11.90
C ALA A 125 -7.25 -12.54 12.49
N ARG A 126 -8.49 -12.97 12.67
CA ARG A 126 -8.79 -14.36 13.01
C ARG A 126 -10.04 -14.85 12.27
N GLY A 127 -10.12 -16.17 12.10
CA GLY A 127 -11.23 -16.81 11.41
C GLY A 127 -10.79 -18.09 10.71
N PRO A 128 -11.75 -18.84 10.10
CA PRO A 128 -11.47 -20.12 9.47
C PRO A 128 -10.53 -20.04 8.24
N MET A 129 -10.34 -18.85 7.67
CA MET A 129 -9.45 -18.60 6.52
C MET A 129 -7.98 -18.48 6.92
N VAL A 130 -7.64 -18.39 8.21
CA VAL A 130 -6.25 -18.27 8.67
C VAL A 130 -5.47 -19.55 8.35
N MET A 131 -4.27 -19.40 7.80
CA MET A 131 -3.38 -20.53 7.51
C MET A 131 -3.11 -21.40 8.75
N ARG A 132 -2.78 -22.66 8.53
CA ARG A 132 -2.34 -23.57 9.61
C ARG A 132 -0.91 -23.28 10.07
N GLY A 133 -0.09 -22.69 9.21
CA GLY A 133 1.31 -22.35 9.47
C GLY A 133 2.16 -22.42 8.22
N TYR A 134 3.40 -21.97 8.33
CA TYR A 134 4.41 -22.08 7.29
C TYR A 134 5.03 -23.49 7.25
N TRP A 135 5.18 -24.04 6.08
CA TRP A 135 5.74 -25.39 5.90
C TRP A 135 7.17 -25.47 6.43
N ASN A 136 7.41 -26.41 7.36
CA ASN A 136 8.71 -26.63 8.04
C ASN A 136 9.32 -25.39 8.71
N LYS A 137 8.48 -24.43 9.14
CA LYS A 137 8.90 -23.19 9.78
C LYS A 137 8.09 -22.92 11.06
N PRO A 138 8.31 -23.73 12.12
CA PRO A 138 7.52 -23.60 13.35
C PRO A 138 7.77 -22.28 14.10
N ALA A 139 9.00 -21.75 14.07
CA ALA A 139 9.33 -20.51 14.74
C ALA A 139 8.65 -19.30 14.08
N GLU A 140 8.71 -19.20 12.75
CA GLU A 140 8.03 -18.15 11.98
C GLU A 140 6.51 -18.29 12.08
N THR A 141 6.00 -19.53 12.14
CA THR A 141 4.57 -19.77 12.39
C THR A 141 4.14 -19.25 13.76
N ALA A 142 4.88 -19.57 14.82
CA ALA A 142 4.59 -19.10 16.17
C ALA A 142 4.68 -17.58 16.30
N GLN A 143 5.56 -16.94 15.51
CA GLN A 143 5.68 -15.49 15.45
C GLN A 143 4.49 -14.84 14.74
N ALA A 144 3.98 -15.46 13.67
CA ALA A 144 2.87 -14.95 12.89
C ALA A 144 1.51 -15.24 13.54
N LEU A 145 1.37 -16.39 14.20
CA LEU A 145 0.16 -16.84 14.85
C LEU A 145 0.32 -16.76 16.39
N ARG A 146 -0.11 -15.64 16.97
CA ARG A 146 0.04 -15.37 18.41
C ARG A 146 -1.31 -15.10 19.04
N ASN A 147 -1.55 -15.61 20.24
CA ASN A 147 -2.73 -15.34 21.05
C ASN A 147 -4.06 -15.55 20.30
N GLY A 148 -4.10 -16.50 19.36
CA GLY A 148 -5.29 -16.78 18.55
C GLY A 148 -5.53 -15.84 17.38
N TRP A 149 -4.57 -14.95 17.08
CA TRP A 149 -4.62 -14.01 15.98
C TRP A 149 -3.48 -14.25 14.97
N MET A 150 -3.78 -14.02 13.69
CA MET A 150 -2.79 -13.83 12.66
C MET A 150 -2.32 -12.37 12.69
N HIS A 151 -1.05 -12.17 12.92
CA HIS A 151 -0.38 -10.87 12.87
C HIS A 151 0.07 -10.56 11.45
N THR A 152 -0.53 -9.52 10.85
CA THR A 152 -0.31 -9.23 9.43
C THR A 152 1.04 -8.56 9.15
N GLY A 153 1.62 -7.92 10.16
CA GLY A 153 2.77 -7.03 10.01
C GLY A 153 2.44 -5.71 9.34
N ASP A 154 1.17 -5.43 9.11
CA ASP A 154 0.69 -4.15 8.59
C ASP A 154 0.18 -3.30 9.76
N GLY A 155 0.63 -2.05 9.83
CA GLY A 155 0.13 -1.04 10.75
C GLY A 155 -1.11 -0.36 10.20
N GLY A 156 -2.09 -0.10 11.06
CA GLY A 156 -3.32 0.56 10.64
C GLY A 156 -4.20 0.96 11.81
N TYR A 157 -5.35 1.52 11.49
CA TYR A 157 -6.40 1.84 12.46
C TYR A 157 -7.76 1.49 11.90
N MET A 158 -8.76 1.41 12.78
CA MET A 158 -10.16 1.19 12.43
C MET A 158 -10.98 2.42 12.83
N ASP A 159 -11.89 2.88 11.96
CA ASP A 159 -12.80 3.96 12.29
C ASP A 159 -14.08 3.46 12.99
N ALA A 160 -14.94 4.39 13.41
CA ALA A 160 -16.19 4.08 14.11
C ALA A 160 -17.20 3.29 13.27
N ASP A 161 -17.08 3.34 11.95
CA ASP A 161 -17.93 2.61 11.01
C ASP A 161 -17.36 1.22 10.66
N GLY A 162 -16.19 0.85 11.24
CA GLY A 162 -15.51 -0.43 11.04
C GLY A 162 -14.67 -0.50 9.76
N TYR A 163 -14.36 0.64 9.14
CA TYR A 163 -13.41 0.68 8.02
C TYR A 163 -11.97 0.61 8.54
N VAL A 164 -11.19 -0.27 7.95
CA VAL A 164 -9.76 -0.46 8.25
C VAL A 164 -8.91 0.40 7.32
N TYR A 165 -8.01 1.17 7.89
CA TYR A 165 -7.06 2.01 7.17
C TYR A 165 -5.66 1.47 7.37
N VAL A 166 -5.07 0.95 6.30
CA VAL A 166 -3.67 0.51 6.30
C VAL A 166 -2.78 1.75 6.18
N VAL A 167 -1.89 1.94 7.14
CA VAL A 167 -0.97 3.10 7.19
C VAL A 167 0.36 2.75 6.54
N ASP A 168 0.95 1.61 6.94
CA ASP A 168 2.22 1.11 6.38
C ASP A 168 2.49 -0.32 6.86
N ARG A 169 3.54 -0.94 6.36
CA ARG A 169 4.13 -2.11 6.98
C ARG A 169 4.90 -1.72 8.23
N ILE A 170 4.71 -2.45 9.33
CA ILE A 170 5.42 -2.17 10.60
C ILE A 170 6.94 -2.17 10.38
N LYS A 171 7.44 -3.12 9.58
CA LYS A 171 8.87 -3.22 9.24
C LYS A 171 9.39 -2.13 8.28
N ASP A 172 8.50 -1.40 7.61
CA ASP A 172 8.85 -0.34 6.67
C ASP A 172 8.61 1.07 7.27
N MET A 173 7.98 1.13 8.46
CA MET A 173 7.84 2.35 9.25
C MET A 173 9.23 2.89 9.62
N ILE A 174 9.42 4.18 9.45
CA ILE A 174 10.68 4.88 9.69
C ILE A 174 10.59 5.57 11.04
N VAL A 175 11.54 5.29 11.94
CA VAL A 175 11.60 5.96 13.25
C VAL A 175 12.63 7.08 13.19
N SER A 176 12.19 8.29 12.89
CA SER A 176 13.05 9.45 12.72
C SER A 176 12.93 10.42 13.90
N GLY A 177 13.97 10.50 14.71
CA GLY A 177 13.98 11.38 15.89
C GLY A 177 12.93 11.04 16.95
N GLY A 178 12.54 9.77 17.05
CA GLY A 178 11.48 9.28 17.95
C GLY A 178 10.06 9.41 17.40
N GLU A 179 9.88 9.96 16.20
CA GLU A 179 8.60 10.07 15.53
C GLU A 179 8.42 8.96 14.47
N ASN A 180 7.22 8.38 14.42
CA ASN A 180 6.89 7.39 13.42
C ASN A 180 6.52 8.07 12.10
N VAL A 181 7.27 7.78 11.05
CA VAL A 181 7.00 8.22 9.69
C VAL A 181 6.58 7.02 8.85
N TYR A 182 5.35 7.07 8.37
CA TYR A 182 4.82 6.03 7.49
C TYR A 182 5.27 6.30 6.06
N SER A 183 5.99 5.35 5.48
CA SER A 183 6.59 5.50 4.16
C SER A 183 5.53 5.73 3.07
N CYS A 184 4.36 5.08 3.17
CA CYS A 184 3.24 5.28 2.24
C CYS A 184 2.69 6.71 2.23
N GLU A 185 2.68 7.42 3.37
CA GLU A 185 2.23 8.81 3.43
C GLU A 185 3.15 9.73 2.63
N VAL A 186 4.45 9.51 2.75
CA VAL A 186 5.46 10.27 2.01
C VAL A 186 5.40 9.93 0.52
N GLU A 187 5.26 8.65 0.16
CA GLU A 187 5.09 8.20 -1.22
C GLU A 187 3.87 8.81 -1.88
N ASN A 188 2.74 8.89 -1.16
CA ASN A 188 1.53 9.54 -1.66
C ASN A 188 1.76 11.04 -1.93
N ALA A 189 2.49 11.74 -1.07
CA ALA A 189 2.83 13.14 -1.30
C ALA A 189 3.73 13.31 -2.54
N ILE A 190 4.74 12.46 -2.69
CA ILE A 190 5.64 12.45 -3.86
C ILE A 190 4.86 12.15 -5.15
N ALA A 191 3.90 11.22 -5.11
CA ALA A 191 3.10 10.82 -6.28
C ALA A 191 2.18 11.94 -6.82
N LEU A 192 1.91 12.97 -6.03
CA LEU A 192 1.19 14.17 -6.50
C LEU A 192 2.01 15.03 -7.47
N HIS A 193 3.33 14.84 -7.52
CA HIS A 193 4.18 15.57 -8.46
C HIS A 193 4.02 15.01 -9.88
N PRO A 194 3.71 15.85 -10.91
CA PRO A 194 3.38 15.39 -12.25
C PRO A 194 4.51 14.63 -12.94
N ASP A 195 5.76 14.94 -12.61
CA ASP A 195 6.97 14.36 -13.23
C ASP A 195 7.35 13.00 -12.60
N VAL A 196 6.73 12.62 -11.49
CA VAL A 196 7.03 11.35 -10.83
C VAL A 196 6.22 10.21 -11.46
N SER A 197 6.90 9.12 -11.78
CA SER A 197 6.28 7.88 -12.26
C SER A 197 6.03 6.89 -11.13
N LEU A 198 7.04 6.70 -10.26
CA LEU A 198 6.98 5.78 -9.12
C LEU A 198 7.97 6.23 -8.05
N SER A 199 7.66 6.01 -6.79
CA SER A 199 8.58 6.28 -5.69
C SER A 199 8.58 5.17 -4.66
N ALA A 200 9.68 5.05 -3.93
CA ALA A 200 9.85 4.22 -2.75
C ALA A 200 10.46 5.06 -1.65
N VAL A 201 9.88 5.02 -0.46
CA VAL A 201 10.42 5.72 0.71
C VAL A 201 10.90 4.69 1.73
N ILE A 202 12.12 4.86 2.22
CA ILE A 202 12.78 3.95 3.15
C ILE A 202 13.45 4.73 4.29
N GLY A 203 13.61 4.07 5.44
CA GLY A 203 14.48 4.54 6.51
C GLY A 203 15.93 4.16 6.20
N VAL A 204 16.81 5.15 6.25
CA VAL A 204 18.26 4.91 6.16
C VAL A 204 18.93 5.43 7.44
N PRO A 205 20.08 4.84 7.86
CA PRO A 205 20.76 5.22 9.10
C PRO A 205 21.09 6.72 9.12
N ASP A 206 20.92 7.32 10.30
CA ASP A 206 21.27 8.72 10.54
C ASP A 206 21.79 8.88 11.99
N GLU A 207 22.96 9.50 12.15
CA GLU A 207 23.59 9.66 13.47
C GLU A 207 22.78 10.52 14.44
N ARG A 208 22.03 11.49 13.91
CA ARG A 208 21.25 12.44 14.73
C ARG A 208 19.85 11.93 15.02
N TRP A 209 19.22 11.27 14.04
CA TRP A 209 17.79 10.96 14.07
C TRP A 209 17.51 9.46 14.26
N GLY A 210 18.57 8.61 14.32
CA GLY A 210 18.47 7.16 14.27
C GLY A 210 18.21 6.69 12.84
N GLU A 211 17.09 7.08 12.29
CA GLU A 211 16.76 6.93 10.88
C GLU A 211 16.38 8.29 10.26
N ARG A 212 16.70 8.46 8.98
CA ARG A 212 16.17 9.56 8.15
C ARG A 212 15.32 9.04 7.02
N VAL A 213 14.33 9.83 6.66
CA VAL A 213 13.47 9.56 5.51
C VAL A 213 14.26 9.75 4.22
N HIS A 214 14.37 8.71 3.42
CA HIS A 214 15.06 8.70 2.13
C HIS A 214 14.09 8.28 1.03
N ALA A 215 13.96 9.08 -0.03
CA ALA A 215 13.11 8.79 -1.17
C ALA A 215 13.94 8.30 -2.35
N VAL A 216 13.53 7.19 -2.96
CA VAL A 216 14.07 6.71 -4.24
C VAL A 216 12.98 6.90 -5.28
N VAL A 217 13.26 7.70 -6.31
CA VAL A 217 12.24 8.22 -7.24
C VAL A 217 12.57 7.86 -8.67
N MET A 218 11.58 7.39 -9.40
CA MET A 218 11.62 7.18 -10.83
C MET A 218 10.78 8.27 -11.51
N LEU A 219 11.39 9.02 -12.42
CA LEU A 219 10.71 10.05 -13.17
C LEU A 219 9.96 9.47 -14.38
N ARG A 220 9.03 10.24 -14.89
CA ARG A 220 8.40 9.98 -16.19
C ARG A 220 9.44 10.21 -17.32
N PRO A 221 9.26 9.60 -18.51
CA PRO A 221 10.09 9.90 -19.67
C PRO A 221 10.16 11.42 -19.92
N ASP A 222 11.35 11.90 -20.23
CA ASP A 222 11.65 13.32 -20.56
C ASP A 222 11.40 14.33 -19.42
N ALA A 223 11.01 13.87 -18.23
CA ALA A 223 10.85 14.74 -17.07
C ALA A 223 12.21 15.08 -16.44
N THR A 224 12.30 16.30 -15.91
CA THR A 224 13.48 16.78 -15.17
C THR A 224 13.01 17.34 -13.83
N LEU A 225 13.52 16.73 -12.75
CA LEU A 225 13.18 17.13 -11.39
C LEU A 225 14.43 16.99 -10.53
N ASP A 226 14.73 18.01 -9.74
CA ASP A 226 15.81 17.94 -8.77
C ASP A 226 15.29 17.63 -7.34
N GLU A 227 16.23 17.28 -6.47
CA GLU A 227 15.94 16.95 -5.07
C GLU A 227 15.28 18.11 -4.33
N ALA A 228 15.77 19.33 -4.50
CA ALA A 228 15.27 20.52 -3.78
C ALA A 228 13.82 20.83 -4.14
N THR A 229 13.49 20.75 -5.42
CA THR A 229 12.13 20.96 -5.93
C THR A 229 11.17 19.90 -5.40
N LEU A 230 11.57 18.62 -5.37
CA LEU A 230 10.73 17.55 -4.84
C LEU A 230 10.53 17.69 -3.32
N ILE A 231 11.57 18.04 -2.57
CA ILE A 231 11.48 18.30 -1.13
C ILE A 231 10.51 19.46 -0.84
N GLU A 232 10.60 20.54 -1.61
CA GLU A 232 9.69 21.67 -1.45
C GLU A 232 8.24 21.31 -1.81
N HIS A 233 8.05 20.49 -2.85
CA HIS A 233 6.74 19.93 -3.16
C HIS A 233 6.17 19.13 -1.97
N CYS A 234 6.96 18.25 -1.36
CA CYS A 234 6.52 17.47 -0.20
C CYS A 234 6.13 18.38 0.99
N ARG A 235 6.81 19.52 1.17
CA ARG A 235 6.56 20.47 2.25
C ARG A 235 5.13 21.03 2.26
N ILE A 236 4.51 21.08 1.10
CA ILE A 236 3.13 21.58 0.95
C ILE A 236 2.10 20.51 1.39
N HIS A 237 2.47 19.22 1.34
CA HIS A 237 1.54 18.10 1.48
C HIS A 237 1.65 17.33 2.80
N ILE A 238 2.83 17.34 3.45
CA ILE A 238 3.08 16.56 4.66
C ILE A 238 3.81 17.38 5.74
N ALA A 239 3.71 16.91 6.99
CA ALA A 239 4.37 17.56 8.12
C ALA A 239 5.91 17.54 7.98
N GLY A 240 6.57 18.57 8.51
CA GLY A 240 8.00 18.83 8.31
C GLY A 240 8.93 17.68 8.72
N TYR A 241 8.59 16.91 9.75
CA TYR A 241 9.41 15.77 10.20
C TYR A 241 9.30 14.54 9.27
N LYS A 242 8.26 14.47 8.43
CA LYS A 242 8.01 13.41 7.45
C LYS A 242 8.69 13.66 6.10
N ILE A 243 9.13 14.88 5.84
CA ILE A 243 9.71 15.26 4.55
C ILE A 243 11.00 14.48 4.31
N PRO A 244 11.23 13.92 3.09
CA PRO A 244 12.49 13.29 2.74
C PRO A 244 13.68 14.24 3.00
N ARG A 245 14.71 13.69 3.65
CA ARG A 245 15.97 14.43 3.90
C ARG A 245 17.01 14.17 2.82
N SER A 246 16.74 13.21 1.96
CA SER A 246 17.55 12.89 0.78
C SER A 246 16.70 12.21 -0.28
N VAL A 247 17.03 12.47 -1.54
CA VAL A 247 16.36 11.88 -2.70
C VAL A 247 17.39 11.27 -3.63
N GLU A 248 17.11 10.07 -4.12
CA GLU A 248 17.88 9.39 -5.15
C GLU A 248 16.97 9.18 -6.37
N PHE A 249 17.44 9.59 -7.55
CA PHE A 249 16.72 9.34 -8.80
C PHE A 249 17.27 8.09 -9.48
N ARG A 250 16.38 7.16 -9.86
CA ARG A 250 16.73 5.91 -10.57
C ARG A 250 15.88 5.73 -11.81
N ALA A 251 16.48 5.09 -12.83
CA ALA A 251 15.77 4.73 -14.06
C ALA A 251 14.70 3.65 -13.82
N GLU A 252 14.92 2.80 -12.81
CA GLU A 252 14.01 1.71 -12.45
C GLU A 252 14.06 1.39 -10.96
N LEU A 253 12.95 0.88 -10.43
CA LEU A 253 12.82 0.43 -9.05
C LEU A 253 12.62 -1.09 -8.99
N PRO A 254 13.14 -1.78 -7.95
CA PRO A 254 13.01 -3.23 -7.82
C PRO A 254 11.55 -3.61 -7.58
N LEU A 255 10.99 -4.38 -8.51
CA LEU A 255 9.64 -4.92 -8.42
C LEU A 255 9.70 -6.46 -8.35
N SER A 256 8.80 -7.05 -7.57
CA SER A 256 8.58 -8.49 -7.60
C SER A 256 7.93 -8.91 -8.93
N PRO A 257 7.91 -10.22 -9.28
CA PRO A 257 7.17 -10.71 -10.45
C PRO A 257 5.67 -10.33 -10.43
N ALA A 258 5.10 -10.14 -9.24
CA ALA A 258 3.73 -9.68 -9.06
C ALA A 258 3.58 -8.15 -9.14
N GLY A 259 4.65 -7.40 -9.49
CA GLY A 259 4.64 -5.95 -9.63
C GLY A 259 4.65 -5.17 -8.29
N LYS A 260 4.97 -5.83 -7.17
CA LYS A 260 5.09 -5.16 -5.86
C LYS A 260 6.50 -4.60 -5.67
N LEU A 261 6.57 -3.38 -5.17
CA LEU A 261 7.83 -2.72 -4.83
C LEU A 261 8.56 -3.46 -3.70
N GLN A 262 9.85 -3.72 -3.91
CA GLN A 262 10.72 -4.45 -2.97
C GLN A 262 11.61 -3.48 -2.19
N LYS A 263 11.04 -2.77 -1.21
CA LYS A 263 11.78 -1.78 -0.38
C LYS A 263 13.00 -2.35 0.32
N PHE A 264 12.97 -3.64 0.68
CA PHE A 264 14.11 -4.29 1.33
C PHE A 264 15.38 -4.27 0.47
N VAL A 265 15.23 -4.43 -0.86
CA VAL A 265 16.35 -4.36 -1.83
C VAL A 265 16.96 -2.96 -1.84
N LEU A 266 16.14 -1.92 -1.72
CA LEU A 266 16.61 -0.54 -1.68
C LEU A 266 17.29 -0.20 -0.35
N ARG A 267 16.83 -0.80 0.74
CA ARG A 267 17.32 -0.55 2.10
C ARG A 267 18.64 -1.27 2.40
N GLU A 268 18.80 -2.47 1.88
CA GLU A 268 19.93 -3.35 2.18
C GLU A 268 21.31 -2.68 2.07
N PRO A 269 21.65 -1.91 1.01
CA PRO A 269 22.96 -1.27 0.89
C PRO A 269 23.30 -0.29 2.02
N PHE A 270 22.29 0.38 2.59
CA PHE A 270 22.49 1.34 3.68
C PHE A 270 22.70 0.68 5.04
N TRP A 271 22.19 -0.54 5.21
CA TRP A 271 22.23 -1.28 6.48
C TRP A 271 23.26 -2.43 6.50
N ALA A 272 23.92 -2.72 5.37
CA ALA A 272 24.83 -3.87 5.24
C ALA A 272 26.04 -3.86 6.20
N HIS A 273 26.42 -2.67 6.69
CA HIS A 273 27.58 -2.48 7.56
C HIS A 273 27.22 -2.13 9.00
N MET A 274 25.95 -2.18 9.38
CA MET A 274 25.47 -1.82 10.72
C MET A 274 25.19 -3.08 11.53
N GLU A 275 25.83 -3.23 12.71
CA GLU A 275 25.60 -4.36 13.64
C GLU A 275 24.20 -4.36 14.27
N ARG A 276 23.46 -3.27 14.22
CA ARG A 276 22.12 -3.13 14.77
C ARG A 276 21.17 -2.60 13.71
N ARG A 277 20.26 -3.45 13.25
CA ARG A 277 19.02 -2.99 12.59
C ARG A 277 18.12 -2.47 13.72
N VAL A 278 17.77 -1.19 13.68
CA VAL A 278 16.72 -0.64 14.52
C VAL A 278 15.41 -1.10 13.87
N ASN A 279 14.76 -2.08 14.48
CA ASN A 279 13.55 -2.87 14.21
C ASN A 279 13.78 -4.30 13.78
#